data_07589310a0c14ae67d52cf0a77720c87
#
_entry.id   07589310a0c14ae67d52cf0a77720c87
#
_cell.length_a   1.000
_cell.length_b   1.000
_cell.length_c   1.000
_cell.angle_alpha   90.00
_cell.angle_beta   90.00
_cell.angle_gamma   90.00
#
_symmetry.space_group_name_H-M   'P 1'
#
loop_
_entity.id
_entity.type
_entity.pdbx_description
1 polymer ?
#
loop_
_entity_poly.entity_id
_entity_poly.type
_entity_poly.pdbx_seq_one_letter_code
_entity_poly.pdbx_strand_id
1 'polypeptide(L)'
;VIGGSLVNICDEMGHKLTRMSYSSIIRESEDFGCALLDEQARQIAETDSTPLQMGPIPAYVRGVIDLFDERDRTFEPGDVILHNDPYYGASHAPDFAVVIPVFYRDELTAFSVTTAHHLDVGADKPGTCIIDTIDAYSESVRMDALKIAEAGERNQTAGQLNADNI
;
A
#
# COMPACT_ATOMS: atom_id res chain seq x y z
N VAL A 1 13.40 9.79 -22.04
CA VAL A 1 13.30 8.34 -22.24
C VAL A 1 13.05 7.65 -20.89
N ILE A 2 13.94 7.76 -19.89
CA ILE A 2 13.80 7.03 -18.61
C ILE A 2 12.51 7.44 -17.86
N GLY A 3 12.24 8.73 -17.67
CA GLY A 3 11.04 9.18 -16.96
C GLY A 3 9.73 8.65 -17.55
N GLY A 4 9.60 8.68 -18.90
CA GLY A 4 8.43 8.11 -19.56
C GLY A 4 8.29 6.59 -19.39
N SER A 5 9.41 5.86 -19.29
CA SER A 5 9.37 4.42 -19.01
C SER A 5 8.89 4.13 -17.59
N LEU A 6 9.26 4.95 -16.61
CA LEU A 6 8.82 4.79 -15.24
C LEU A 6 7.31 5.08 -15.09
N VAL A 7 6.80 6.11 -15.76
CA VAL A 7 5.35 6.38 -15.81
C VAL A 7 4.62 5.20 -16.46
N ASN A 8 5.09 4.68 -17.58
CA ASN A 8 4.47 3.50 -18.21
C ASN A 8 4.43 2.27 -17.29
N ILE A 9 5.44 2.08 -16.43
CA ILE A 9 5.42 1.00 -15.43
C ILE A 9 4.28 1.22 -14.43
N CYS A 10 4.12 2.44 -13.92
CA CYS A 10 3.02 2.77 -13.01
C CYS A 10 1.65 2.55 -13.68
N ASP A 11 1.49 2.95 -14.94
CA ASP A 11 0.27 2.74 -15.72
C ASP A 11 -0.02 1.24 -15.92
N GLU A 12 1.01 0.43 -16.21
CA GLU A 12 0.86 -1.02 -16.30
C GLU A 12 0.45 -1.66 -14.97
N MET A 13 0.99 -1.17 -13.84
CA MET A 13 0.59 -1.60 -12.51
C MET A 13 -0.89 -1.32 -12.27
N GLY A 14 -1.36 -0.10 -12.55
CA GLY A 14 -2.76 0.29 -12.44
C GLY A 14 -3.69 -0.55 -13.32
N HIS A 15 -3.34 -0.73 -14.60
CA HIS A 15 -4.12 -1.57 -15.50
C HIS A 15 -4.22 -3.03 -15.04
N LYS A 16 -3.14 -3.60 -14.47
CA LYS A 16 -3.17 -4.96 -13.91
C LYS A 16 -4.06 -5.02 -12.69
N LEU A 17 -3.95 -4.05 -11.78
CA LEU A 17 -4.79 -3.98 -10.60
C LEU A 17 -6.28 -3.94 -10.98
N THR A 18 -6.68 -3.04 -11.87
CA THR A 18 -8.05 -2.93 -12.37
C THR A 18 -8.58 -4.24 -12.96
N ARG A 19 -7.75 -4.93 -13.77
CA ARG A 19 -8.16 -6.20 -14.41
C ARG A 19 -8.25 -7.37 -13.43
N MET A 20 -7.43 -7.40 -12.39
CA MET A 20 -7.36 -8.50 -11.42
C MET A 20 -8.33 -8.31 -10.25
N SER A 21 -8.76 -7.07 -9.99
CA SER A 21 -9.63 -6.76 -8.87
C SER A 21 -11.06 -7.27 -9.09
N TYR A 22 -11.66 -7.77 -8.02
CA TYR A 22 -13.11 -8.07 -7.95
C TYR A 22 -13.91 -6.91 -7.35
N SER A 23 -13.23 -5.91 -6.76
CA SER A 23 -13.86 -4.74 -6.16
C SER A 23 -14.36 -3.76 -7.23
N SER A 24 -15.63 -3.35 -7.15
CA SER A 24 -16.19 -2.33 -8.04
C SER A 24 -15.55 -0.95 -7.83
N ILE A 25 -15.15 -0.63 -6.62
CA ILE A 25 -14.43 0.63 -6.31
C ILE A 25 -13.13 0.71 -7.08
N ILE A 26 -12.36 -0.38 -7.14
CA ILE A 26 -11.11 -0.40 -7.90
C ILE A 26 -11.37 -0.44 -9.41
N ARG A 27 -12.35 -1.24 -9.86
CA ARG A 27 -12.58 -1.47 -11.30
C ARG A 27 -13.33 -0.35 -12.00
N GLU A 28 -14.29 0.28 -11.31
CA GLU A 28 -15.22 1.23 -11.91
C GLU A 28 -14.94 2.67 -11.47
N SER A 29 -14.51 2.86 -10.21
CA SER A 29 -14.20 4.19 -9.69
C SER A 29 -12.70 4.51 -9.75
N GLU A 30 -11.85 3.51 -10.08
CA GLU A 30 -10.38 3.65 -10.14
C GLU A 30 -9.79 4.22 -8.84
N ASP A 31 -10.40 3.85 -7.68
CA ASP A 31 -9.97 4.34 -6.38
C ASP A 31 -8.74 3.57 -5.87
N PHE A 32 -7.65 3.82 -6.56
CA PHE A 32 -6.33 3.26 -6.29
C PHE A 32 -5.24 4.23 -6.76
N GLY A 33 -4.00 3.99 -6.36
CA GLY A 33 -2.81 4.68 -6.83
C GLY A 33 -1.66 3.71 -7.04
N CYS A 34 -0.82 3.95 -8.05
CA CYS A 34 0.41 3.21 -8.25
C CYS A 34 1.56 4.20 -8.44
N ALA A 35 2.66 3.99 -7.74
CA ALA A 35 3.82 4.87 -7.83
C ALA A 35 5.14 4.11 -7.65
N LEU A 36 6.20 4.74 -8.15
CA LEU A 36 7.58 4.39 -7.87
C LEU A 36 8.23 5.52 -7.07
N LEU A 37 8.92 5.18 -6.00
CA LEU A 37 9.62 6.12 -5.14
C LEU A 37 11.11 5.72 -5.04
N ASP A 38 11.97 6.70 -4.76
CA ASP A 38 13.36 6.41 -4.43
C ASP A 38 13.50 5.85 -3.00
N GLU A 39 14.72 5.51 -2.63
CA GLU A 39 15.05 4.96 -1.31
C GLU A 39 14.77 5.92 -0.14
N GLN A 40 14.52 7.20 -0.42
CA GLN A 40 14.16 8.25 0.56
C GLN A 40 12.65 8.54 0.57
N ALA A 41 11.83 7.68 -0.05
CA ALA A 41 10.39 7.85 -0.22
C ALA A 41 10.00 9.14 -0.96
N ARG A 42 10.84 9.60 -1.91
CA ARG A 42 10.49 10.68 -2.82
C ARG A 42 9.90 10.08 -4.10
N GLN A 43 8.75 10.56 -4.50
CA GLN A 43 8.04 10.03 -5.66
C GLN A 43 8.77 10.36 -6.96
N ILE A 44 9.04 9.34 -7.76
CA ILE A 44 9.74 9.43 -9.06
C ILE A 44 8.74 9.39 -10.22
N ALA A 45 7.73 8.54 -10.10
CA ALA A 45 6.68 8.36 -11.10
C ALA A 45 5.40 7.88 -10.44
N GLU A 46 4.26 8.17 -11.06
CA GLU A 46 2.92 7.73 -10.64
C GLU A 46 2.04 7.49 -11.85
N THR A 47 0.98 6.68 -11.68
CA THR A 47 -0.10 6.56 -12.66
C THR A 47 -1.07 7.73 -12.52
N ASP A 48 -1.73 8.10 -13.61
CA ASP A 48 -2.83 9.08 -13.59
C ASP A 48 -4.09 8.38 -13.05
N SER A 49 -4.39 8.59 -11.77
CA SER A 49 -5.54 8.01 -11.06
C SER A 49 -6.15 9.03 -10.09
N THR A 50 -6.90 8.58 -9.09
CA THR A 50 -7.58 9.47 -8.14
C THR A 50 -6.57 10.29 -7.32
N PRO A 51 -6.62 11.64 -7.30
CA PRO A 51 -5.69 12.46 -6.52
C PRO A 51 -5.63 12.10 -5.03
N LEU A 52 -6.73 11.58 -4.48
CA LEU A 52 -6.81 11.13 -3.09
C LEU A 52 -5.88 9.95 -2.81
N GLN A 53 -5.64 9.10 -3.80
CA GLN A 53 -4.77 7.94 -3.67
C GLN A 53 -3.31 8.25 -4.03
N MET A 54 -3.07 9.15 -5.00
CA MET A 54 -1.72 9.49 -5.46
C MET A 54 -0.95 10.34 -4.44
N GLY A 55 -1.59 11.37 -3.90
CA GLY A 55 -0.95 12.33 -2.99
C GLY A 55 -0.33 11.72 -1.73
N PRO A 56 -1.00 10.78 -1.04
CA PRO A 56 -0.50 10.20 0.21
C PRO A 56 0.62 9.15 0.04
N ILE A 57 0.85 8.59 -1.15
CA ILE A 57 1.79 7.46 -1.34
C ILE A 57 3.17 7.69 -0.69
N PRO A 58 3.81 8.88 -0.83
CA PRO A 58 5.07 9.12 -0.13
C PRO A 58 4.97 9.07 1.40
N ALA A 59 3.80 9.43 1.97
CA ALA A 59 3.60 9.36 3.41
C ALA A 59 3.46 7.91 3.89
N TYR A 60 2.77 7.05 3.14
CA TYR A 60 2.72 5.60 3.43
C TYR A 60 4.11 4.99 3.49
N VAL A 61 4.97 5.26 2.49
CA VAL A 61 6.32 4.70 2.46
C VAL A 61 7.19 5.22 3.59
N ARG A 62 7.10 6.52 3.91
CA ARG A 62 7.80 7.08 5.08
C ARG A 62 7.35 6.42 6.38
N GLY A 63 6.04 6.23 6.57
CA GLY A 63 5.51 5.54 7.73
C GLY A 63 6.00 4.08 7.83
N VAL A 64 6.12 3.38 6.71
CA VAL A 64 6.72 2.03 6.69
C VAL A 64 8.20 2.08 7.07
N ILE A 65 8.97 3.04 6.56
CA ILE A 65 10.39 3.22 6.92
C ILE A 65 10.51 3.52 8.42
N ASP A 66 9.76 4.47 8.94
CA ASP A 66 9.78 4.85 10.37
C ASP A 66 9.45 3.64 11.26
N LEU A 67 8.43 2.85 10.92
CA LEU A 67 8.07 1.63 11.66
C LEU A 67 9.14 0.54 11.60
N PHE A 68 9.87 0.43 10.49
CA PHE A 68 10.98 -0.50 10.37
C PHE A 68 12.15 -0.07 11.25
N ASP A 69 12.49 1.22 11.23
CA ASP A 69 13.54 1.81 12.08
C ASP A 69 13.21 1.68 13.57
N GLU A 70 11.98 2.01 13.98
CA GLU A 70 11.52 1.87 15.37
C GLU A 70 11.57 0.42 15.89
N ARG A 71 11.42 -0.56 14.99
CA ARG A 71 11.37 -1.99 15.34
C ARG A 71 12.67 -2.74 15.05
N ASP A 72 13.74 -2.04 14.70
CA ASP A 72 15.04 -2.60 14.30
C ASP A 72 14.91 -3.68 13.21
N ARG A 73 14.08 -3.37 12.18
CA ARG A 73 13.82 -4.27 11.04
C ARG A 73 14.47 -3.73 9.78
N THR A 74 14.85 -4.63 8.89
CA THR A 74 15.45 -4.31 7.59
C THR A 74 14.54 -4.74 6.44
N PHE A 75 14.67 -4.02 5.32
CA PHE A 75 14.10 -4.45 4.04
C PHE A 75 14.99 -5.51 3.41
N GLU A 76 14.37 -6.55 2.86
CA GLU A 76 15.06 -7.62 2.15
C GLU A 76 14.50 -7.78 0.73
N PRO A 77 15.32 -8.23 -0.24
CA PRO A 77 14.81 -8.56 -1.58
C PRO A 77 13.70 -9.60 -1.52
N GLY A 78 12.56 -9.28 -2.14
CA GLY A 78 11.38 -10.15 -2.14
C GLY A 78 10.40 -9.91 -1.00
N ASP A 79 10.63 -8.93 -0.15
CA ASP A 79 9.64 -8.48 0.82
C ASP A 79 8.41 -7.89 0.13
N VAL A 80 7.24 -8.15 0.70
CA VAL A 80 5.98 -7.48 0.37
C VAL A 80 5.33 -7.04 1.67
N ILE A 81 5.13 -5.73 1.81
CA ILE A 81 4.69 -5.11 3.05
C ILE A 81 3.29 -4.54 2.85
N LEU A 82 2.36 -4.90 3.74
CA LEU A 82 1.01 -4.36 3.82
C LEU A 82 0.93 -3.32 4.92
N HIS A 83 0.35 -2.14 4.61
CA HIS A 83 0.27 -1.03 5.55
C HIS A 83 -0.97 -0.17 5.30
N ASN A 84 -1.67 0.22 6.39
CA ASN A 84 -2.83 1.11 6.33
C ASN A 84 -2.99 1.97 7.60
N ASP A 85 -1.94 2.15 8.42
CA ASP A 85 -2.07 2.91 9.66
C ASP A 85 -2.06 4.42 9.40
N PRO A 86 -3.17 5.16 9.73
CA PRO A 86 -3.22 6.60 9.56
C PRO A 86 -2.23 7.38 10.41
N TYR A 87 -1.81 6.84 11.55
CA TYR A 87 -0.78 7.47 12.40
C TYR A 87 0.62 7.37 11.81
N TYR A 88 0.80 6.47 10.82
CA TYR A 88 2.03 6.28 10.07
C TYR A 88 1.82 6.55 8.57
N GLY A 89 1.03 7.56 8.24
CA GLY A 89 0.99 8.15 6.90
C GLY A 89 -0.10 7.65 5.96
N ALA A 90 -0.92 6.67 6.35
CA ALA A 90 -2.08 6.31 5.54
C ALA A 90 -3.13 7.44 5.52
N SER A 91 -3.83 7.61 4.42
CA SER A 91 -4.90 8.62 4.26
C SER A 91 -6.05 8.37 5.23
N HIS A 92 -6.49 7.13 5.29
CA HIS A 92 -7.43 6.58 6.26
C HIS A 92 -7.30 5.04 6.29
N ALA A 93 -7.81 4.41 7.34
CA ALA A 93 -7.59 2.98 7.56
C ALA A 93 -8.14 2.03 6.47
N PRO A 94 -9.24 2.32 5.73
CA PRO A 94 -9.70 1.51 4.61
C PRO A 94 -8.80 1.52 3.36
N ASP A 95 -7.83 2.44 3.26
CA ASP A 95 -6.88 2.49 2.15
C ASP A 95 -5.63 1.67 2.48
N PHE A 96 -5.48 0.53 1.83
CA PHE A 96 -4.32 -0.33 2.00
C PHE A 96 -3.23 0.00 0.99
N ALA A 97 -2.00 0.14 1.48
CA ALA A 97 -0.80 0.19 0.65
C ALA A 97 -0.08 -1.15 0.65
N VAL A 98 0.29 -1.61 -0.53
CA VAL A 98 1.27 -2.67 -0.72
C VAL A 98 2.58 -2.01 -1.12
N VAL A 99 3.61 -2.15 -0.29
CA VAL A 99 4.93 -1.57 -0.49
C VAL A 99 5.93 -2.69 -0.74
N ILE A 100 6.63 -2.60 -1.87
CA ILE A 100 7.64 -3.59 -2.29
C ILE A 100 8.98 -2.86 -2.44
N PRO A 101 9.99 -3.19 -1.60
CA PRO A 101 11.33 -2.65 -1.76
C PRO A 101 12.00 -3.24 -3.02
N VAL A 102 12.60 -2.39 -3.81
CA VAL A 102 13.29 -2.75 -5.06
C VAL A 102 14.79 -2.64 -4.86
N PHE A 103 15.48 -3.75 -5.07
CA PHE A 103 16.93 -3.83 -4.92
C PHE A 103 17.65 -3.92 -6.27
N TYR A 104 18.79 -3.28 -6.35
CA TYR A 104 19.72 -3.43 -7.46
C TYR A 104 21.13 -3.67 -6.91
N ARG A 105 21.75 -4.81 -7.26
CA ARG A 105 23.08 -5.23 -6.76
C ARG A 105 23.16 -5.18 -5.22
N ASP A 106 22.14 -5.74 -4.57
CA ASP A 106 22.01 -5.83 -3.10
C ASP A 106 21.83 -4.48 -2.37
N GLU A 107 21.63 -3.38 -3.11
CA GLU A 107 21.33 -2.07 -2.55
C GLU A 107 19.84 -1.72 -2.75
N LEU A 108 19.17 -1.26 -1.69
CA LEU A 108 17.81 -0.72 -1.79
C LEU A 108 17.85 0.53 -2.67
N THR A 109 17.14 0.50 -3.79
CA THR A 109 17.19 1.55 -4.80
C THR A 109 15.88 2.31 -4.94
N ALA A 110 14.75 1.64 -4.68
CA ALA A 110 13.44 2.21 -4.89
C ALA A 110 12.36 1.44 -4.09
N PHE A 111 11.16 1.99 -4.08
CA PHE A 111 9.94 1.30 -3.66
C PHE A 111 8.93 1.31 -4.79
N SER A 112 8.30 0.15 -5.03
CA SER A 112 7.10 0.02 -5.85
C SER A 112 5.89 -0.04 -4.94
N VAL A 113 4.91 0.83 -5.16
CA VAL A 113 3.79 1.00 -4.25
C VAL A 113 2.47 0.99 -5.01
N THR A 114 1.50 0.32 -4.43
CA THR A 114 0.11 0.36 -4.87
C THR A 114 -0.78 0.63 -3.67
N THR A 115 -1.63 1.63 -3.73
CA THR A 115 -2.69 1.89 -2.76
C THR A 115 -4.04 1.54 -3.35
N ALA A 116 -4.98 1.06 -2.54
CA ALA A 116 -6.33 0.78 -2.99
C ALA A 116 -7.34 0.93 -1.85
N HIS A 117 -8.49 1.50 -2.17
CA HIS A 117 -9.62 1.61 -1.25
C HIS A 117 -10.40 0.31 -1.14
N HIS A 118 -10.74 -0.07 0.09
CA HIS A 118 -11.55 -1.24 0.40
C HIS A 118 -12.91 -0.84 0.96
N LEU A 119 -13.96 -1.57 0.55
CA LEU A 119 -15.34 -1.31 1.00
C LEU A 119 -15.63 -1.80 2.41
N ASP A 120 -14.99 -2.89 2.79
CA ASP A 120 -15.18 -3.52 4.11
C ASP A 120 -13.89 -4.22 4.51
N VAL A 121 -13.27 -3.75 5.57
CA VAL A 121 -12.02 -4.26 6.12
C VAL A 121 -12.10 -4.36 7.64
N GLY A 122 -13.23 -4.84 8.12
CA GLY A 122 -13.46 -5.09 9.55
C GLY A 122 -13.84 -3.84 10.35
N ALA A 123 -14.57 -2.90 9.73
CA ALA A 123 -15.18 -1.78 10.42
C ALA A 123 -16.44 -2.19 11.22
N ASP A 124 -16.90 -1.32 12.11
CA ASP A 124 -18.17 -1.53 12.86
C ASP A 124 -19.40 -1.69 11.94
N LYS A 125 -19.35 -1.09 10.76
CA LYS A 125 -20.36 -1.19 9.72
C LYS A 125 -19.68 -1.24 8.35
N PRO A 126 -20.22 -2.01 7.39
CA PRO A 126 -19.74 -1.96 6.01
C PRO A 126 -19.88 -0.55 5.42
N GLY A 127 -18.85 -0.09 4.73
CA GLY A 127 -18.84 1.19 4.07
C GLY A 127 -17.54 1.97 4.23
N THR A 128 -17.44 3.07 3.50
CA THR A 128 -16.18 3.82 3.38
C THR A 128 -16.10 5.07 4.26
N CYS A 129 -17.24 5.54 4.75
CA CYS A 129 -17.35 6.74 5.58
C CYS A 129 -18.38 6.49 6.67
N ILE A 130 -17.94 5.95 7.79
CA ILE A 130 -18.82 5.68 8.93
C ILE A 130 -18.84 6.92 9.83
N ILE A 131 -19.94 7.67 9.79
CA ILE A 131 -20.09 8.95 10.51
C ILE A 131 -20.06 8.78 12.02
N ASP A 132 -20.41 7.59 12.51
CA ASP A 132 -20.56 7.29 13.94
C ASP A 132 -19.28 6.71 14.56
N THR A 133 -18.18 6.56 13.81
CA THR A 133 -16.91 6.07 14.37
C THR A 133 -16.32 7.08 15.34
N ILE A 134 -15.89 6.57 16.49
CA ILE A 134 -15.33 7.39 17.58
C ILE A 134 -13.84 7.15 17.77
N ASP A 135 -13.29 6.13 17.14
CA ASP A 135 -11.87 5.79 17.19
C ASP A 135 -11.42 5.05 15.91
N ALA A 136 -10.11 4.94 15.73
CA ALA A 136 -9.51 4.32 14.54
C ALA A 136 -9.74 2.80 14.43
N TYR A 137 -10.06 2.12 15.53
CA TYR A 137 -10.34 0.67 15.52
C TYR A 137 -11.72 0.36 14.97
N SER A 138 -12.63 1.32 15.07
CA SER A 138 -13.99 1.22 14.51
C SER A 138 -14.01 1.39 12.98
N GLU A 139 -12.92 1.86 12.36
CA GLU A 139 -12.86 2.10 10.92
C GLU A 139 -12.32 0.91 10.12
N SER A 140 -11.36 0.18 10.67
CA SER A 140 -10.68 -0.92 9.96
C SER A 140 -9.74 -1.70 10.86
N VAL A 141 -9.44 -2.93 10.46
CA VAL A 141 -8.26 -3.64 10.96
C VAL A 141 -7.00 -2.89 10.50
N ARG A 142 -6.09 -2.56 11.43
CA ARG A 142 -4.85 -1.86 11.13
C ARG A 142 -3.69 -2.83 10.92
N MET A 143 -2.94 -2.60 9.86
CA MET A 143 -1.75 -3.34 9.47
C MET A 143 -0.53 -2.40 9.49
N ASP A 144 0.28 -2.51 10.55
CA ASP A 144 1.42 -1.63 10.80
C ASP A 144 2.67 -2.19 10.13
N ALA A 145 2.87 -1.92 8.84
CA ALA A 145 4.01 -2.40 8.06
C ALA A 145 4.22 -3.93 8.20
N LEU A 146 3.14 -4.70 7.98
CA LEU A 146 3.13 -6.15 8.09
C LEU A 146 3.79 -6.79 6.85
N LYS A 147 4.87 -7.56 7.01
CA LYS A 147 5.42 -8.38 5.92
C LYS A 147 4.46 -9.54 5.60
N ILE A 148 3.77 -9.47 4.46
CA ILE A 148 2.92 -10.56 3.94
C ILE A 148 3.71 -11.53 3.08
N ALA A 149 4.88 -11.13 2.58
CA ALA A 149 5.95 -12.00 2.10
C ALA A 149 7.28 -11.49 2.65
N GLU A 150 8.18 -12.42 2.94
CA GLU A 150 9.50 -12.16 3.51
C GLU A 150 10.54 -12.92 2.69
N ALA A 151 11.52 -12.18 2.16
CA ALA A 151 12.57 -12.72 1.30
C ALA A 151 12.03 -13.61 0.14
N GLY A 152 10.88 -13.25 -0.43
CA GLY A 152 10.23 -13.98 -1.51
C GLY A 152 9.32 -15.14 -1.07
N GLU A 153 9.29 -15.48 0.21
CA GLU A 153 8.42 -16.51 0.75
C GLU A 153 7.16 -15.91 1.39
N ARG A 154 6.00 -16.45 1.05
CA ARG A 154 4.73 -15.97 1.60
C ARG A 154 4.65 -16.24 3.09
N ASN A 155 4.40 -15.20 3.88
CA ASN A 155 4.10 -15.33 5.30
C ASN A 155 2.67 -15.86 5.49
N GLN A 156 2.54 -17.16 5.76
CA GLN A 156 1.24 -17.82 5.88
C GLN A 156 0.41 -17.27 7.05
N THR A 157 1.04 -16.96 8.17
CA THR A 157 0.36 -16.39 9.34
C THR A 157 -0.20 -15.01 9.06
N ALA A 158 0.59 -14.14 8.44
CA ALA A 158 0.14 -12.80 8.04
C ALA A 158 -0.97 -12.86 6.98
N GLY A 159 -0.84 -13.78 6.00
CA GLY A 159 -1.87 -14.00 4.99
C GLY A 159 -3.18 -14.53 5.57
N GLN A 160 -3.13 -15.38 6.59
CA GLN A 160 -4.31 -15.92 7.26
C GLN A 160 -4.98 -14.87 8.15
N LEU A 161 -4.21 -14.09 8.91
CA LEU A 161 -4.75 -12.97 9.71
C LEU A 161 -5.51 -11.97 8.83
N ASN A 162 -5.00 -11.68 7.65
CA ASN A 162 -5.67 -10.80 6.70
C ASN A 162 -6.98 -11.44 6.17
N ALA A 163 -6.94 -12.73 5.80
CA ALA A 163 -8.11 -13.45 5.29
C ALA A 163 -9.21 -13.69 6.33
N ASP A 164 -8.83 -13.79 7.62
CA ASP A 164 -9.78 -14.04 8.72
C ASP A 164 -10.45 -12.75 9.21
N ASN A 165 -9.93 -11.56 8.83
CA ASN A 165 -10.40 -10.26 9.33
C ASN A 165 -10.93 -9.32 8.24
N ILE A 166 -10.98 -9.76 6.98
CA ILE A 166 -11.48 -8.98 5.82
C ILE A 166 -12.63 -9.71 5.13
#